data_270a6de19ab7d8589068aa588987a8ec
#
_entry.id   270a6de19ab7d8589068aa588987a8ec
#
_cell.length_a   1.000
_cell.length_b   1.000
_cell.length_c   1.000
_cell.angle_alpha   90.00
_cell.angle_beta   90.00
_cell.angle_gamma   90.00
#
_symmetry.space_group_name_H-M   'P 1'
#
loop_
_entity.id
_entity.type
_entity.pdbx_description
1 polymer ?
#
loop_
_entity_poly.entity_id
_entity_poly.type
_entity_poly.pdbx_seq_one_letter_code
_entity_poly.pdbx_strand_id
1 'polypeptide(L)'
;YFFPTFENMHLEDIENDIGKLWYKCVDHSQLRWLGPEKGAVHMAVAAIFNCLWDLIAKKNKKPLWRFVAESDPEKILSWLTFKYIEDVLTPDQALKILKDSQNDKKVRIDKILKEGYPSYTTAAGWLGYSDEKIVKLCKKYISMGWKHFKVKVGLDLEADVKRLELIRKTIGDDCHIMVDANQQWSVEQSIKHINAYKKFNLLFVE
;
A
#
# COMPACT_ATOMS: atom_id res chain seq x y z
N TYR A 1 24.14 -11.12 1.72
CA TYR A 1 23.60 -12.49 1.87
C TYR A 1 22.80 -12.92 0.63
N PHE A 2 21.89 -12.08 0.10
CA PHE A 2 21.04 -12.45 -1.04
C PHE A 2 21.71 -12.29 -2.41
N PHE A 3 22.71 -11.44 -2.54
CA PHE A 3 23.39 -11.14 -3.81
C PHE A 3 23.83 -12.39 -4.60
N PRO A 4 24.46 -13.40 -3.99
CA PRO A 4 24.89 -14.58 -4.71
C PRO A 4 23.75 -15.35 -5.39
N THR A 5 22.51 -15.17 -4.93
CA THR A 5 21.32 -15.82 -5.55
C THR A 5 21.04 -15.27 -6.95
N PHE A 6 21.42 -14.02 -7.23
CA PHE A 6 21.12 -13.32 -8.47
C PHE A 6 22.35 -13.14 -9.37
N GLU A 7 23.52 -13.51 -8.86
CA GLU A 7 24.79 -13.35 -9.57
C GLU A 7 24.80 -14.20 -10.85
N ASN A 8 25.18 -13.58 -11.96
CA ASN A 8 25.20 -14.19 -13.29
C ASN A 8 23.85 -14.69 -13.84
N MET A 9 22.73 -14.32 -13.25
CA MET A 9 21.41 -14.60 -13.83
C MET A 9 21.05 -13.60 -14.94
N HIS A 10 20.49 -14.10 -16.03
CA HIS A 10 19.90 -13.24 -17.05
C HIS A 10 18.53 -12.73 -16.58
N LEU A 11 18.18 -11.52 -17.02
CA LEU A 11 16.90 -10.90 -16.63
C LEU A 11 15.69 -11.74 -17.04
N GLU A 12 15.79 -12.50 -18.12
CA GLU A 12 14.73 -13.39 -18.60
C GLU A 12 14.48 -14.56 -17.64
N ASP A 13 15.56 -15.14 -17.09
CA ASP A 13 15.45 -16.21 -16.09
C ASP A 13 14.83 -15.67 -14.80
N ILE A 14 15.22 -14.46 -14.39
CA ILE A 14 14.63 -13.79 -13.23
C ILE A 14 13.14 -13.51 -13.45
N GLU A 15 12.74 -12.99 -14.61
CA GLU A 15 11.35 -12.69 -14.95
C GLU A 15 10.48 -13.97 -14.95
N ASN A 16 11.02 -15.08 -15.44
CA ASN A 16 10.29 -16.35 -15.49
C ASN A 16 10.12 -17.00 -14.11
N ASP A 17 11.11 -16.88 -13.24
CA ASP A 17 11.14 -17.56 -11.94
C ASP A 17 11.07 -16.62 -10.72
N ILE A 18 10.61 -15.37 -10.91
CA ILE A 18 10.66 -14.33 -9.87
C ILE A 18 9.93 -14.75 -8.57
N GLY A 19 8.84 -15.49 -8.66
CA GLY A 19 8.13 -16.03 -7.50
C GLY A 19 8.96 -17.06 -6.73
N LYS A 20 9.62 -17.98 -7.43
CA LYS A 20 10.51 -18.97 -6.82
C LYS A 20 11.75 -18.31 -6.18
N LEU A 21 12.31 -17.30 -6.85
CA LEU A 21 13.43 -16.53 -6.31
C LEU A 21 13.06 -15.78 -5.03
N TRP A 22 11.86 -15.17 -5.02
CA TRP A 22 11.31 -14.57 -3.80
C TRP A 22 11.26 -15.57 -2.66
N TYR A 23 10.63 -16.73 -2.91
CA TYR A 23 10.48 -17.78 -1.90
C TYR A 23 11.83 -18.27 -1.38
N LYS A 24 12.80 -18.51 -2.28
CA LYS A 24 14.16 -18.90 -1.90
C LYS A 24 14.84 -17.89 -0.97
N CYS A 25 14.57 -16.60 -1.17
CA CYS A 25 15.12 -15.55 -0.31
C CYS A 25 14.43 -15.46 1.06
N VAL A 26 13.10 -15.54 1.11
CA VAL A 26 12.36 -15.32 2.37
C VAL A 26 12.21 -16.58 3.22
N ASP A 27 12.23 -17.78 2.63
CA ASP A 27 12.07 -19.04 3.35
C ASP A 27 13.41 -19.69 3.76
N HIS A 28 14.40 -18.87 4.09
CA HIS A 28 15.70 -19.35 4.52
C HIS A 28 15.75 -19.59 6.02
N SER A 29 15.91 -20.83 6.45
CA SER A 29 15.84 -21.24 7.86
C SER A 29 16.77 -20.45 8.80
N GLN A 30 17.98 -20.14 8.35
CA GLN A 30 18.98 -19.43 9.16
C GLN A 30 18.65 -17.94 9.32
N LEU A 31 17.92 -17.33 8.39
CA LEU A 31 17.53 -15.93 8.49
C LEU A 31 16.37 -15.68 9.43
N ARG A 32 15.63 -16.72 9.83
CA ARG A 32 14.55 -16.62 10.83
C ARG A 32 15.04 -16.17 12.20
N TRP A 33 16.31 -16.38 12.51
CA TRP A 33 16.93 -15.85 13.74
C TRP A 33 17.04 -14.33 13.78
N LEU A 34 16.98 -13.65 12.63
CA LEU A 34 17.04 -12.19 12.54
C LEU A 34 15.69 -11.51 12.83
N GLY A 35 14.63 -12.27 12.99
CA GLY A 35 13.32 -11.75 13.30
C GLY A 35 12.18 -12.56 12.69
N PRO A 36 10.92 -12.19 13.02
CA PRO A 36 9.75 -12.88 12.53
C PRO A 36 9.59 -12.71 11.02
N GLU A 37 8.84 -13.61 10.42
CA GLU A 37 8.39 -13.50 9.04
C GLU A 37 7.64 -12.18 8.83
N LYS A 38 7.79 -11.56 7.65
CA LYS A 38 7.32 -10.20 7.29
C LYS A 38 8.06 -9.07 8.03
N GLY A 39 9.15 -9.38 8.77
CA GLY A 39 10.02 -8.38 9.43
C GLY A 39 11.21 -7.97 8.57
N ALA A 40 12.38 -7.78 9.23
CA ALA A 40 13.59 -7.23 8.63
C ALA A 40 14.08 -7.96 7.37
N VAL A 41 14.00 -9.30 7.36
CA VAL A 41 14.39 -10.12 6.19
C VAL A 41 13.52 -9.79 4.97
N HIS A 42 12.20 -9.73 5.15
CA HIS A 42 11.29 -9.37 4.06
C HIS A 42 11.52 -7.95 3.56
N MET A 43 11.82 -7.00 4.45
CA MET A 43 12.15 -5.62 4.05
C MET A 43 13.42 -5.56 3.20
N ALA A 44 14.46 -6.30 3.58
CA ALA A 44 15.72 -6.38 2.82
C ALA A 44 15.51 -7.04 1.46
N VAL A 45 14.76 -8.14 1.41
CA VAL A 45 14.39 -8.83 0.16
C VAL A 45 13.52 -7.94 -0.72
N ALA A 46 12.56 -7.21 -0.15
CA ALA A 46 11.71 -6.29 -0.88
C ALA A 46 12.50 -5.19 -1.60
N ALA A 47 13.59 -4.69 -1.02
CA ALA A 47 14.45 -3.71 -1.69
C ALA A 47 15.04 -4.26 -3.00
N ILE A 48 15.50 -5.52 -2.99
CA ILE A 48 16.02 -6.19 -4.20
C ILE A 48 14.90 -6.42 -5.21
N PHE A 49 13.77 -6.97 -4.76
CA PHE A 49 12.67 -7.31 -5.66
C PHE A 49 11.98 -6.07 -6.25
N ASN A 50 11.94 -4.96 -5.55
CA ASN A 50 11.49 -3.69 -6.12
C ASN A 50 12.37 -3.26 -7.30
N CYS A 51 13.70 -3.43 -7.19
CA CYS A 51 14.61 -3.15 -8.30
C CYS A 51 14.39 -4.12 -9.48
N LEU A 52 14.20 -5.41 -9.21
CA LEU A 52 13.96 -6.42 -10.26
C LEU A 52 12.63 -6.15 -10.98
N TRP A 53 11.55 -5.87 -10.25
CA TRP A 53 10.25 -5.52 -10.83
C TRP A 53 10.29 -4.23 -11.65
N ASP A 54 11.03 -3.21 -11.19
CA ASP A 54 11.23 -1.97 -11.94
C ASP A 54 12.01 -2.24 -13.24
N LEU A 55 13.05 -3.06 -13.18
CA LEU A 55 13.84 -3.45 -14.33
C LEU A 55 13.01 -4.24 -15.37
N ILE A 56 12.21 -5.22 -14.92
CA ILE A 56 11.28 -5.98 -15.77
C ILE A 56 10.26 -5.05 -16.43
N ALA A 57 9.67 -4.14 -15.66
CA ALA A 57 8.71 -3.17 -16.17
C ALA A 57 9.32 -2.25 -17.23
N LYS A 58 10.54 -1.75 -17.01
CA LYS A 58 11.29 -0.93 -17.97
C LYS A 58 11.67 -1.70 -19.23
N LYS A 59 12.13 -2.95 -19.12
CA LYS A 59 12.39 -3.84 -20.27
C LYS A 59 11.14 -3.98 -21.13
N ASN A 60 9.98 -4.16 -20.51
CA ASN A 60 8.71 -4.32 -21.19
C ASN A 60 8.07 -2.97 -21.61
N LYS A 61 8.72 -1.82 -21.34
CA LYS A 61 8.23 -0.47 -21.64
C LYS A 61 6.81 -0.19 -21.11
N LYS A 62 6.50 -0.73 -19.93
CA LYS A 62 5.21 -0.59 -19.26
C LYS A 62 5.41 -0.22 -17.79
N PRO A 63 4.54 0.60 -17.20
CA PRO A 63 4.54 0.73 -15.75
C PRO A 63 4.18 -0.62 -15.13
N LEU A 64 4.74 -0.91 -13.94
CA LEU A 64 4.62 -2.23 -13.30
C LEU A 64 3.16 -2.69 -13.16
N TRP A 65 2.25 -1.81 -12.73
CA TRP A 65 0.84 -2.15 -12.58
C TRP A 65 0.22 -2.67 -13.88
N ARG A 66 0.61 -2.07 -15.01
CA ARG A 66 0.10 -2.46 -16.33
C ARG A 66 0.72 -3.76 -16.81
N PHE A 67 2.03 -3.93 -16.58
CA PHE A 67 2.71 -5.20 -16.88
C PHE A 67 2.04 -6.37 -16.16
N VAL A 68 1.78 -6.23 -14.85
CA VAL A 68 1.09 -7.26 -14.05
C VAL A 68 -0.35 -7.47 -14.53
N ALA A 69 -1.11 -6.40 -14.75
CA ALA A 69 -2.50 -6.50 -15.20
C ALA A 69 -2.64 -7.16 -16.57
N GLU A 70 -1.68 -6.99 -17.47
CA GLU A 70 -1.68 -7.57 -18.81
C GLU A 70 -1.02 -8.95 -18.90
N SER A 71 -0.40 -9.43 -17.82
CA SER A 71 0.19 -10.78 -17.75
C SER A 71 -0.90 -11.86 -17.72
N ASP A 72 -0.55 -13.05 -18.21
CA ASP A 72 -1.45 -14.19 -18.20
C ASP A 72 -1.76 -14.66 -16.78
N PRO A 73 -2.98 -15.14 -16.50
CA PRO A 73 -3.37 -15.64 -15.16
C PRO A 73 -2.42 -16.70 -14.60
N GLU A 74 -1.96 -17.62 -15.41
CA GLU A 74 -1.01 -18.65 -15.03
C GLU A 74 0.35 -18.07 -14.64
N LYS A 75 0.81 -17.05 -15.38
CA LYS A 75 2.05 -16.34 -15.05
C LYS A 75 1.91 -15.58 -13.73
N ILE A 76 0.79 -14.87 -13.51
CA ILE A 76 0.53 -14.19 -12.22
C ILE A 76 0.50 -15.21 -11.08
N LEU A 77 -0.17 -16.35 -11.28
CA LEU A 77 -0.24 -17.40 -10.27
C LEU A 77 1.15 -17.92 -9.88
N SER A 78 2.08 -18.04 -10.83
CA SER A 78 3.46 -18.50 -10.58
C SER A 78 4.27 -17.56 -9.67
N TRP A 79 3.86 -16.32 -9.51
CA TRP A 79 4.50 -15.33 -8.62
C TRP A 79 4.00 -15.38 -7.19
N LEU A 80 2.89 -16.10 -6.94
CA LEU A 80 2.21 -16.13 -5.65
C LEU A 80 2.63 -17.33 -4.81
N THR A 81 2.51 -17.21 -3.51
CA THR A 81 2.64 -18.32 -2.56
C THR A 81 1.36 -18.43 -1.74
N PHE A 82 0.92 -19.65 -1.51
CA PHE A 82 -0.31 -19.96 -0.76
C PHE A 82 -0.01 -20.56 0.63
N LYS A 83 1.26 -20.58 1.03
CA LYS A 83 1.79 -21.27 2.23
C LYS A 83 0.92 -21.15 3.49
N TYR A 84 0.21 -20.04 3.67
CA TYR A 84 -0.57 -19.79 4.90
C TYR A 84 -2.06 -19.61 4.64
N ILE A 85 -2.53 -19.85 3.42
CA ILE A 85 -3.93 -19.62 3.04
C ILE A 85 -4.54 -20.76 2.23
N GLU A 86 -3.85 -21.89 2.07
CA GLU A 86 -4.31 -23.01 1.24
C GLU A 86 -5.61 -23.65 1.75
N ASP A 87 -5.89 -23.52 3.06
CA ASP A 87 -7.15 -23.93 3.68
C ASP A 87 -8.34 -23.06 3.30
N VAL A 88 -8.08 -21.83 2.84
CA VAL A 88 -9.11 -20.83 2.45
C VAL A 88 -9.13 -20.58 0.96
N LEU A 89 -7.96 -20.53 0.31
CA LEU A 89 -7.80 -20.26 -1.10
C LEU A 89 -6.74 -21.16 -1.73
N THR A 90 -7.19 -22.10 -2.53
CA THR A 90 -6.27 -22.98 -3.28
C THR A 90 -5.73 -22.31 -4.54
N PRO A 91 -4.56 -22.77 -5.08
CA PRO A 91 -4.04 -22.28 -6.37
C PRO A 91 -5.06 -22.35 -7.52
N ASP A 92 -5.85 -23.44 -7.60
CA ASP A 92 -6.88 -23.59 -8.65
C ASP A 92 -8.00 -22.57 -8.51
N GLN A 93 -8.45 -22.30 -7.28
CA GLN A 93 -9.45 -21.26 -7.02
C GLN A 93 -8.90 -19.87 -7.38
N ALA A 94 -7.65 -19.57 -7.03
CA ALA A 94 -6.99 -18.33 -7.37
C ALA A 94 -6.84 -18.17 -8.89
N LEU A 95 -6.47 -19.24 -9.61
CA LEU A 95 -6.41 -19.24 -11.07
C LEU A 95 -7.76 -18.95 -11.69
N LYS A 96 -8.83 -19.55 -11.17
CA LYS A 96 -10.19 -19.26 -11.63
C LYS A 96 -10.55 -17.79 -11.45
N ILE A 97 -10.29 -17.20 -10.28
CA ILE A 97 -10.54 -15.78 -10.00
C ILE A 97 -9.76 -14.90 -11.00
N LEU A 98 -8.50 -15.21 -11.26
CA LEU A 98 -7.68 -14.47 -12.21
C LEU A 98 -8.23 -14.58 -13.64
N LYS A 99 -8.69 -15.75 -14.06
CA LYS A 99 -9.32 -15.97 -15.38
C LYS A 99 -10.64 -15.21 -15.50
N ASP A 100 -11.51 -15.31 -14.52
CA ASP A 100 -12.79 -14.62 -14.49
C ASP A 100 -12.61 -13.09 -14.54
N SER A 101 -11.55 -12.58 -13.91
CA SER A 101 -11.20 -11.16 -13.93
C SER A 101 -10.75 -10.60 -15.28
N GLN A 102 -10.48 -11.45 -16.28
CA GLN A 102 -10.09 -10.99 -17.60
C GLN A 102 -11.24 -10.30 -18.36
N ASN A 103 -12.49 -10.67 -18.10
CA ASN A 103 -13.66 -10.20 -18.85
C ASN A 103 -13.76 -8.67 -18.92
N ASP A 104 -13.53 -7.98 -17.79
CA ASP A 104 -13.62 -6.51 -17.72
C ASP A 104 -12.27 -5.80 -17.64
N LYS A 105 -11.18 -6.52 -17.92
CA LYS A 105 -9.81 -5.99 -17.78
C LYS A 105 -9.63 -4.68 -18.53
N LYS A 106 -10.03 -4.62 -19.78
CA LYS A 106 -9.87 -3.42 -20.62
C LYS A 106 -10.63 -2.24 -20.04
N VAL A 107 -11.85 -2.43 -19.60
CA VAL A 107 -12.68 -1.38 -19.01
C VAL A 107 -12.02 -0.81 -17.74
N ARG A 108 -11.46 -1.68 -16.88
CA ARG A 108 -10.75 -1.25 -15.66
C ARG A 108 -9.46 -0.50 -15.99
N ILE A 109 -8.69 -0.96 -16.98
CA ILE A 109 -7.47 -0.27 -17.43
C ILE A 109 -7.82 1.12 -17.97
N ASP A 110 -8.80 1.22 -18.85
CA ASP A 110 -9.24 2.49 -19.45
C ASP A 110 -9.73 3.46 -18.38
N LYS A 111 -10.46 2.96 -17.37
CA LYS A 111 -10.88 3.75 -16.22
C LYS A 111 -9.70 4.31 -15.42
N ILE A 112 -8.70 3.47 -15.10
CA ILE A 112 -7.51 3.90 -14.36
C ILE A 112 -6.70 4.92 -15.17
N LEU A 113 -6.58 4.73 -16.47
CA LEU A 113 -5.87 5.67 -17.35
C LEU A 113 -6.57 7.03 -17.42
N LYS A 114 -7.90 7.06 -17.36
CA LYS A 114 -8.72 8.27 -17.43
C LYS A 114 -8.83 9.00 -16.09
N GLU A 115 -9.06 8.25 -15.02
CA GLU A 115 -9.45 8.81 -13.72
C GLU A 115 -8.31 8.78 -12.69
N GLY A 116 -7.25 8.01 -12.95
CA GLY A 116 -6.21 7.69 -11.98
C GLY A 116 -6.66 6.64 -10.96
N TYR A 117 -5.74 6.25 -10.08
CA TYR A 117 -6.05 5.38 -8.95
C TYR A 117 -6.39 6.22 -7.72
N PRO A 118 -7.47 5.94 -6.99
CA PRO A 118 -7.83 6.69 -5.79
C PRO A 118 -6.69 6.70 -4.77
N SER A 119 -6.33 7.87 -4.29
CA SER A 119 -5.27 8.05 -3.32
C SER A 119 -5.58 9.20 -2.36
N TYR A 120 -4.87 9.23 -1.24
CA TYR A 120 -4.94 10.32 -0.26
C TYR A 120 -3.58 10.99 -0.10
N THR A 121 -3.59 12.24 0.38
CA THR A 121 -2.37 12.93 0.80
C THR A 121 -2.21 12.88 2.32
N THR A 122 -0.98 12.64 2.79
CA THR A 122 -0.60 12.80 4.21
C THR A 122 0.10 14.12 4.48
N ALA A 123 0.40 14.89 3.44
CA ALA A 123 1.30 16.04 3.53
C ALA A 123 0.86 17.14 4.49
N ALA A 124 -0.45 17.32 4.69
CA ALA A 124 -0.99 18.31 5.63
C ALA A 124 -1.27 17.76 7.03
N GLY A 125 -1.12 16.45 7.24
CA GLY A 125 -1.61 15.74 8.43
C GLY A 125 -0.56 15.27 9.42
N TRP A 126 0.69 15.70 9.31
CA TRP A 126 1.75 15.25 10.22
C TRP A 126 1.67 15.91 11.59
N LEU A 127 2.06 15.15 12.63
CA LEU A 127 2.22 15.66 13.99
C LEU A 127 3.32 16.74 14.05
N GLY A 128 3.18 17.71 14.97
CA GLY A 128 4.18 18.75 15.19
C GLY A 128 4.17 19.90 14.17
N TYR A 129 3.24 19.90 13.21
CA TYR A 129 3.06 21.06 12.33
C TYR A 129 2.30 22.19 13.02
N SER A 130 2.72 23.44 12.77
CA SER A 130 1.95 24.61 13.21
C SER A 130 0.63 24.74 12.44
N ASP A 131 -0.34 25.42 13.03
CA ASP A 131 -1.65 25.68 12.44
C ASP A 131 -1.52 26.36 11.07
N GLU A 132 -0.62 27.35 10.94
CA GLU A 132 -0.35 28.08 9.70
C GLU A 132 0.18 27.13 8.62
N LYS A 133 1.08 26.20 8.99
CA LYS A 133 1.61 25.20 8.05
C LYS A 133 0.54 24.22 7.60
N ILE A 134 -0.31 23.76 8.50
CA ILE A 134 -1.44 22.88 8.19
C ILE A 134 -2.38 23.56 7.20
N VAL A 135 -2.82 24.78 7.49
CA VAL A 135 -3.72 25.55 6.63
C VAL A 135 -3.08 25.79 5.24
N LYS A 136 -1.83 26.20 5.20
CA LYS A 136 -1.09 26.39 3.95
C LYS A 136 -1.04 25.14 3.09
N LEU A 137 -0.72 23.99 3.70
CA LEU A 137 -0.63 22.71 3.00
C LEU A 137 -2.02 22.22 2.54
N CYS A 138 -3.05 22.31 3.39
CA CYS A 138 -4.42 21.97 3.00
C CYS A 138 -4.86 22.77 1.76
N LYS A 139 -4.70 24.09 1.78
CA LYS A 139 -5.05 24.95 0.64
C LYS A 139 -4.26 24.59 -0.62
N LYS A 140 -2.94 24.33 -0.49
CA LYS A 140 -2.10 23.88 -1.60
C LYS A 140 -2.63 22.60 -2.23
N TYR A 141 -2.91 21.57 -1.44
CA TYR A 141 -3.34 20.28 -1.97
C TYR A 141 -4.76 20.32 -2.55
N ILE A 142 -5.66 21.12 -1.98
CA ILE A 142 -6.97 21.41 -2.58
C ILE A 142 -6.81 22.03 -3.97
N SER A 143 -5.95 23.04 -4.11
CA SER A 143 -5.72 23.68 -5.41
C SER A 143 -5.13 22.76 -6.47
N MET A 144 -4.51 21.65 -6.05
CA MET A 144 -4.02 20.57 -6.90
C MET A 144 -5.07 19.48 -7.20
N GLY A 145 -6.30 19.65 -6.71
CA GLY A 145 -7.41 18.70 -6.93
C GLY A 145 -7.51 17.57 -5.92
N TRP A 146 -6.70 17.55 -4.85
CA TRP A 146 -6.79 16.52 -3.82
C TRP A 146 -8.09 16.63 -3.01
N LYS A 147 -8.74 15.48 -2.79
CA LYS A 147 -10.00 15.38 -2.05
C LYS A 147 -9.89 14.52 -0.78
N HIS A 148 -8.80 13.80 -0.60
CA HIS A 148 -8.62 12.84 0.48
C HIS A 148 -7.39 13.20 1.31
N PHE A 149 -7.59 13.44 2.61
CA PHE A 149 -6.57 13.90 3.55
C PHE A 149 -6.45 12.93 4.72
N LYS A 150 -5.29 12.25 4.86
CA LYS A 150 -5.01 11.38 6.00
C LYS A 150 -4.17 12.11 7.04
N VAL A 151 -4.63 12.10 8.29
CA VAL A 151 -4.10 12.89 9.40
C VAL A 151 -3.53 11.95 10.47
N LYS A 152 -2.32 12.19 10.91
CA LYS A 152 -1.73 11.46 12.03
C LYS A 152 -2.34 11.94 13.35
N VAL A 153 -2.75 10.98 14.19
CA VAL A 153 -3.37 11.20 15.49
C VAL A 153 -2.78 10.24 16.52
N GLY A 154 -3.18 10.37 17.78
CA GLY A 154 -2.95 9.34 18.79
C GLY A 154 -2.05 9.74 19.95
N LEU A 155 -1.46 10.93 19.94
CA LEU A 155 -0.65 11.39 21.07
C LEU A 155 -1.48 12.06 22.18
N ASP A 156 -2.35 12.99 21.80
CA ASP A 156 -3.20 13.74 22.72
C ASP A 156 -4.57 14.00 22.11
N LEU A 157 -5.64 13.58 22.78
CA LEU A 157 -7.00 13.65 22.26
C LEU A 157 -7.46 15.09 21.99
N GLU A 158 -7.18 16.03 22.90
CA GLU A 158 -7.63 17.41 22.75
C GLU A 158 -6.89 18.12 21.61
N ALA A 159 -5.57 17.90 21.52
CA ALA A 159 -4.76 18.44 20.43
C ALA A 159 -5.20 17.86 19.08
N ASP A 160 -5.51 16.56 19.02
CA ASP A 160 -5.99 15.92 17.81
C ASP A 160 -7.35 16.48 17.38
N VAL A 161 -8.29 16.67 18.33
CA VAL A 161 -9.59 17.28 18.05
C VAL A 161 -9.44 18.69 17.50
N LYS A 162 -8.63 19.55 18.13
CA LYS A 162 -8.36 20.92 17.64
C LYS A 162 -7.79 20.93 16.22
N ARG A 163 -6.84 20.02 15.97
CA ARG A 163 -6.22 19.90 14.64
C ARG A 163 -7.18 19.39 13.58
N LEU A 164 -8.03 18.42 13.90
CA LEU A 164 -9.07 17.93 13.00
C LEU A 164 -10.11 19.01 12.72
N GLU A 165 -10.48 19.83 13.70
CA GLU A 165 -11.35 21.00 13.50
C GLU A 165 -10.76 22.00 12.52
N LEU A 166 -9.47 22.34 12.70
CA LEU A 166 -8.75 23.24 11.81
C LEU A 166 -8.70 22.69 10.37
N ILE A 167 -8.38 21.41 10.22
CA ILE A 167 -8.30 20.76 8.93
C ILE A 167 -9.69 20.74 8.29
N ARG A 168 -10.72 20.26 8.97
CA ARG A 168 -12.10 20.22 8.45
C ARG A 168 -12.57 21.60 8.02
N LYS A 169 -12.37 22.63 8.85
CA LYS A 169 -12.69 24.01 8.51
C LYS A 169 -11.96 24.49 7.25
N THR A 170 -10.73 24.03 7.05
CA THR A 170 -9.89 24.48 5.92
C THR A 170 -10.24 23.77 4.62
N ILE A 171 -10.52 22.45 4.66
CA ILE A 171 -10.77 21.65 3.45
C ILE A 171 -12.25 21.59 3.05
N GLY A 172 -13.16 21.95 3.96
CA GLY A 172 -14.60 21.90 3.72
C GLY A 172 -15.17 20.46 3.76
N ASP A 173 -16.47 20.34 3.56
CA ASP A 173 -17.20 19.07 3.67
C ASP A 173 -17.13 18.22 2.39
N ASP A 174 -16.75 18.80 1.26
CA ASP A 174 -16.55 18.09 -0.01
C ASP A 174 -15.26 17.24 -0.05
N CYS A 175 -14.42 17.35 0.99
CA CYS A 175 -13.20 16.58 1.14
C CYS A 175 -13.34 15.53 2.25
N HIS A 176 -12.66 14.42 2.08
CA HIS A 176 -12.62 13.31 3.03
C HIS A 176 -11.43 13.42 3.98
N ILE A 177 -11.69 13.18 5.27
CA ILE A 177 -10.65 13.02 6.29
C ILE A 177 -10.55 11.55 6.67
N MET A 178 -9.33 11.05 6.77
CA MET A 178 -8.98 9.79 7.40
C MET A 178 -7.98 10.08 8.52
N VAL A 179 -7.94 9.22 9.53
CA VAL A 179 -6.96 9.34 10.60
C VAL A 179 -6.16 8.06 10.77
N ASP A 180 -4.92 8.20 11.24
CA ASP A 180 -4.01 7.08 11.47
C ASP A 180 -3.27 7.30 12.79
N ALA A 181 -3.53 6.42 13.75
CA ALA A 181 -2.92 6.43 15.06
C ALA A 181 -1.62 5.61 15.14
N ASN A 182 -1.23 4.92 14.08
CA ASN A 182 -0.02 4.10 14.03
C ASN A 182 0.09 3.12 15.20
N GLN A 183 -1.00 2.42 15.51
CA GLN A 183 -1.08 1.39 16.55
C GLN A 183 -0.76 1.89 17.98
N GLN A 184 -0.97 3.19 18.25
CA GLN A 184 -0.70 3.78 19.56
C GLN A 184 -1.77 3.44 20.60
N TRP A 185 -2.97 3.07 20.20
CA TRP A 185 -4.11 2.90 21.10
C TRP A 185 -4.34 1.45 21.52
N SER A 186 -4.74 1.28 22.78
CA SER A 186 -5.47 0.10 23.21
C SER A 186 -6.90 0.11 22.62
N VAL A 187 -7.62 -1.00 22.72
CA VAL A 187 -9.03 -1.09 22.26
C VAL A 187 -9.90 -0.02 22.94
N GLU A 188 -9.76 0.15 24.27
CA GLU A 188 -10.52 1.12 25.04
C GLU A 188 -10.21 2.57 24.61
N GLN A 189 -8.93 2.89 24.44
CA GLN A 189 -8.50 4.19 23.92
C GLN A 189 -9.04 4.43 22.51
N SER A 190 -9.00 3.43 21.62
CA SER A 190 -9.55 3.52 20.27
C SER A 190 -11.02 3.91 20.28
N ILE A 191 -11.84 3.24 21.10
CA ILE A 191 -13.27 3.53 21.23
C ILE A 191 -13.49 4.97 21.69
N LYS A 192 -12.73 5.44 22.71
CA LYS A 192 -12.82 6.80 23.24
C LYS A 192 -12.47 7.84 22.17
N HIS A 193 -11.34 7.68 21.48
CA HIS A 193 -10.86 8.61 20.45
C HIS A 193 -11.79 8.64 19.24
N ILE A 194 -12.19 7.48 18.74
CA ILE A 194 -13.11 7.38 17.59
C ILE A 194 -14.44 8.06 17.89
N ASN A 195 -14.98 7.89 19.11
CA ASN A 195 -16.21 8.58 19.51
C ASN A 195 -16.05 10.10 19.51
N ALA A 196 -14.91 10.63 19.95
CA ALA A 196 -14.63 12.07 19.93
C ALA A 196 -14.46 12.62 18.49
N TYR A 197 -14.03 11.77 17.56
CA TYR A 197 -13.81 12.17 16.16
C TYR A 197 -15.05 12.01 15.27
N LYS A 198 -16.13 11.37 15.73
CA LYS A 198 -17.36 11.17 14.91
C LYS A 198 -17.88 12.44 14.27
N LYS A 199 -17.78 13.57 14.95
CA LYS A 199 -18.22 14.89 14.46
C LYS A 199 -17.50 15.35 13.18
N PHE A 200 -16.35 14.76 12.84
CA PHE A 200 -15.58 15.12 11.65
C PHE A 200 -15.92 14.29 10.41
N ASN A 201 -16.88 13.36 10.49
CA ASN A 201 -17.29 12.51 9.39
C ASN A 201 -16.07 11.86 8.70
N LEU A 202 -15.34 11.04 9.45
CA LEU A 202 -14.14 10.35 8.95
C LEU A 202 -14.51 9.26 7.96
N LEU A 203 -13.74 9.12 6.88
CA LEU A 203 -13.91 8.05 5.92
C LEU A 203 -13.49 6.70 6.51
N PHE A 204 -12.35 6.69 7.22
CA PHE A 204 -11.87 5.54 8.01
C PHE A 204 -10.87 5.96 9.09
N VAL A 205 -10.61 5.04 10.01
CA VAL A 205 -9.60 5.12 11.06
C VAL A 205 -8.64 3.95 10.90
N GLU A 206 -7.32 4.21 10.94
CA GLU A 206 -6.22 3.26 10.85
C GLU A 206 -5.40 3.22 12.13
#